data_b861a4cc028ea08fcdf80bcb718b824b
#
_entry.id   b861a4cc028ea08fcdf80bcb718b824b
#
_cell.length_a   1.000
_cell.length_b   1.000
_cell.length_c   1.000
_cell.angle_alpha   90.00
_cell.angle_beta   90.00
_cell.angle_gamma   90.00
#
_symmetry.space_group_name_H-M   'P 1'
#
loop_
_entity.id
_entity.type
_entity.pdbx_description
1 polymer ?
#
loop_
_entity_poly.entity_id
_entity_poly.type
_entity_poly.pdbx_seq_one_letter_code
_entity_poly.pdbx_strand_id
1 'polypeptide(L)'
;MKQLLYCLAILILSSCGQNKPAKEIIASDYYNYGDTVESAGVRLIPITTPVGTFNVWTKRFGNNSKIKVLLLHGGPAMTHEYMECFETFFQRESFEFYEYDQLGSYYSDQPKDSSLWTNARFVEEVEQVRKAIGADASNFYILGNSWGGILAMEYALKYQKNLKGLLISNMMASAPDYGKYADEVLGKQMKPEVLAEIKDLEAKKDFGNPRYMELLVPNFYHEHICRLNNWPDGMNRAFKHVNSEIYTMMQGPSEFGISGRLAKWDIKDRLSEIAVPTLMIGAKYDTMDPKAMEEQSKLVKNGRFLYCPNGSHLSMWDDQKVFMSGVIKFIHDVDDGQM
;
A
#
# COMPACT_ATOMS: atom_id res chain seq x y z
N MET A 1 47.73 -55.38 -40.66
CA MET A 1 47.30 -54.71 -39.39
C MET A 1 46.85 -53.32 -39.70
N LYS A 2 45.51 -53.08 -39.71
CA LYS A 2 44.93 -51.79 -40.05
C LYS A 2 44.50 -51.15 -38.70
N GLN A 3 45.08 -50.00 -38.34
CA GLN A 3 44.67 -49.19 -37.23
C GLN A 3 43.48 -48.37 -37.64
N LEU A 4 42.36 -48.49 -36.88
CA LEU A 4 41.15 -47.66 -37.02
C LEU A 4 41.30 -46.45 -36.10
N LEU A 5 41.38 -45.27 -36.71
CA LEU A 5 41.27 -43.99 -35.95
C LEU A 5 39.79 -43.68 -35.77
N TYR A 6 39.33 -43.57 -34.53
CA TYR A 6 38.03 -43.00 -34.18
C TYR A 6 38.18 -41.48 -33.94
N CYS A 7 37.62 -40.68 -34.85
CA CYS A 7 37.45 -39.24 -34.62
C CYS A 7 36.22 -39.01 -33.75
N LEU A 8 36.41 -38.53 -32.54
CA LEU A 8 35.33 -38.08 -31.64
C LEU A 8 35.03 -36.61 -31.98
N ALA A 9 33.89 -36.38 -32.61
CA ALA A 9 33.41 -35.02 -32.86
C ALA A 9 32.71 -34.49 -31.60
N ILE A 10 33.33 -33.55 -30.91
CA ILE A 10 32.71 -32.80 -29.80
C ILE A 10 31.86 -31.70 -30.39
N LEU A 11 30.53 -31.83 -30.32
CA LEU A 11 29.58 -30.79 -30.60
C LEU A 11 29.55 -29.81 -29.42
N ILE A 12 30.18 -28.65 -29.57
CA ILE A 12 30.05 -27.53 -28.65
C ILE A 12 28.75 -26.83 -28.98
N LEU A 13 27.71 -27.06 -28.18
CA LEU A 13 26.51 -26.26 -28.22
C LEU A 13 26.79 -24.89 -27.56
N SER A 14 27.11 -23.90 -28.39
CA SER A 14 27.15 -22.50 -27.96
C SER A 14 25.72 -22.02 -27.70
N SER A 15 25.30 -22.05 -26.44
CA SER A 15 24.13 -21.35 -25.98
C SER A 15 24.42 -19.84 -26.02
N CYS A 16 24.09 -19.17 -27.12
CA CYS A 16 24.04 -17.73 -27.16
C CYS A 16 22.82 -17.25 -26.34
N GLY A 17 22.99 -17.12 -25.03
CA GLY A 17 22.10 -16.27 -24.26
C GLY A 17 22.22 -14.85 -24.79
N GLN A 18 21.17 -14.36 -25.43
CA GLN A 18 21.08 -12.94 -25.81
C GLN A 18 20.97 -12.15 -24.49
N ASN A 19 22.11 -11.67 -23.98
CA ASN A 19 22.12 -10.60 -23.00
C ASN A 19 21.49 -9.38 -23.70
N LYS A 20 20.23 -9.06 -23.35
CA LYS A 20 19.66 -7.77 -23.69
C LYS A 20 20.64 -6.71 -23.16
N PRO A 21 21.12 -5.78 -24.00
CA PRO A 21 22.01 -4.74 -23.50
C PRO A 21 21.29 -4.00 -22.36
N ALA A 22 21.99 -3.83 -21.23
CA ALA A 22 21.50 -3.00 -20.15
C ALA A 22 21.14 -1.62 -20.75
N LYS A 23 19.91 -1.15 -20.50
CA LYS A 23 19.47 0.16 -21.00
C LYS A 23 20.39 1.21 -20.38
N GLU A 24 21.08 1.98 -21.21
CA GLU A 24 21.92 3.07 -20.77
C GLU A 24 21.07 4.09 -20.00
N ILE A 25 21.38 4.30 -18.74
CA ILE A 25 20.69 5.28 -17.90
C ILE A 25 21.31 6.63 -18.21
N ILE A 26 20.55 7.49 -18.88
CA ILE A 26 20.99 8.86 -19.16
C ILE A 26 20.71 9.69 -17.90
N ALA A 27 21.76 10.24 -17.30
CA ALA A 27 21.65 11.02 -16.06
C ALA A 27 20.64 12.18 -16.16
N SER A 28 20.49 12.79 -17.35
CA SER A 28 19.50 13.83 -17.60
C SER A 28 18.05 13.38 -17.38
N ASP A 29 17.72 12.11 -17.60
CA ASP A 29 16.37 11.59 -17.40
C ASP A 29 16.02 11.47 -15.92
N TYR A 30 17.05 11.34 -15.07
CA TYR A 30 16.90 11.28 -13.62
C TYR A 30 16.50 12.63 -13.02
N TYR A 31 16.90 13.72 -13.63
CA TYR A 31 16.73 15.08 -13.13
C TYR A 31 15.68 15.89 -13.89
N ASN A 32 14.95 15.28 -14.81
CA ASN A 32 13.94 15.98 -15.58
C ASN A 32 12.60 16.08 -14.84
N TYR A 33 12.59 16.81 -13.73
CA TYR A 33 11.41 17.03 -12.92
C TYR A 33 10.73 18.40 -13.15
N GLY A 34 11.28 19.21 -14.05
CA GLY A 34 10.90 20.63 -14.16
C GLY A 34 11.39 21.48 -12.98
N ASP A 35 10.88 22.68 -12.86
CA ASP A 35 11.40 23.72 -11.95
C ASP A 35 11.06 23.50 -10.46
N THR A 36 10.36 22.41 -10.11
CA THR A 36 9.85 22.16 -8.73
C THR A 36 10.57 21.03 -8.01
N VAL A 37 11.71 20.54 -8.54
CA VAL A 37 12.46 19.45 -7.92
C VAL A 37 13.31 19.96 -6.77
N GLU A 38 13.07 19.39 -5.60
CA GLU A 38 14.01 19.46 -4.50
C GLU A 38 15.06 18.34 -4.59
N SER A 39 16.06 18.33 -3.69
CA SER A 39 17.14 17.34 -3.72
C SER A 39 16.64 15.90 -3.49
N ALA A 40 17.37 14.93 -4.02
CA ALA A 40 17.14 13.49 -3.80
C ALA A 40 15.77 12.96 -4.28
N GLY A 41 15.23 13.50 -5.39
CA GLY A 41 13.97 13.04 -5.97
C GLY A 41 12.71 13.55 -5.29
N VAL A 42 12.84 14.36 -4.25
CA VAL A 42 11.71 14.98 -3.55
C VAL A 42 11.07 16.05 -4.44
N ARG A 43 9.74 16.07 -4.44
CA ARG A 43 8.93 17.08 -5.11
C ARG A 43 7.71 17.41 -4.27
N LEU A 44 7.44 18.71 -4.09
CA LEU A 44 6.18 19.20 -3.57
C LEU A 44 5.22 19.43 -4.75
N ILE A 45 4.11 18.70 -4.76
CA ILE A 45 3.10 18.78 -5.82
C ILE A 45 1.95 19.66 -5.31
N PRO A 46 1.66 20.81 -5.96
CA PRO A 46 0.49 21.60 -5.62
C PRO A 46 -0.78 20.86 -6.02
N ILE A 47 -1.72 20.73 -5.08
CA ILE A 47 -3.05 20.19 -5.30
C ILE A 47 -4.10 21.25 -5.01
N THR A 48 -5.13 21.31 -5.84
CA THR A 48 -6.28 22.21 -5.67
C THR A 48 -7.38 21.48 -4.92
N THR A 49 -7.90 22.13 -3.90
CA THR A 49 -9.02 21.65 -3.08
C THR A 49 -10.15 22.70 -3.05
N PRO A 50 -11.34 22.36 -2.56
CA PRO A 50 -12.44 23.35 -2.44
C PRO A 50 -12.11 24.57 -1.58
N VAL A 51 -11.11 24.45 -0.67
CA VAL A 51 -10.76 25.51 0.28
C VAL A 51 -9.40 26.17 -0.01
N GLY A 52 -8.72 25.78 -1.08
CA GLY A 52 -7.44 26.36 -1.48
C GLY A 52 -6.48 25.37 -2.10
N THR A 53 -5.29 25.85 -2.40
CA THR A 53 -4.19 25.05 -2.95
C THR A 53 -3.20 24.73 -1.84
N PHE A 54 -2.79 23.46 -1.77
CA PHE A 54 -1.85 22.93 -0.79
C PHE A 54 -0.80 22.09 -1.48
N ASN A 55 0.35 21.89 -0.85
CA ASN A 55 1.42 21.04 -1.37
C ASN A 55 1.37 19.67 -0.71
N VAL A 56 1.50 18.62 -1.52
CA VAL A 56 1.74 17.25 -1.04
C VAL A 56 3.16 16.83 -1.40
N TRP A 57 3.81 16.15 -0.47
CA TRP A 57 5.17 15.68 -0.61
C TRP A 57 5.21 14.34 -1.35
N THR A 58 6.13 14.23 -2.31
CA THR A 58 6.44 13.00 -3.01
C THR A 58 7.93 12.81 -3.14
N LYS A 59 8.40 11.55 -3.18
CA LYS A 59 9.79 11.21 -3.48
C LYS A 59 9.82 10.11 -4.53
N ARG A 60 10.47 10.41 -5.65
CA ARG A 60 10.61 9.48 -6.77
C ARG A 60 11.87 8.64 -6.65
N PHE A 61 11.72 7.37 -6.97
CA PHE A 61 12.79 6.41 -7.18
C PHE A 61 12.70 5.84 -8.60
N GLY A 62 13.84 5.65 -9.24
CA GLY A 62 13.90 5.10 -10.59
C GLY A 62 13.45 6.07 -11.70
N ASN A 63 13.40 5.54 -12.92
CA ASN A 63 13.03 6.30 -14.13
C ASN A 63 12.38 5.41 -15.20
N ASN A 64 11.65 4.36 -14.80
CA ASN A 64 11.01 3.43 -15.72
C ASN A 64 9.73 4.02 -16.31
N SER A 65 9.75 4.32 -17.62
CA SER A 65 8.58 4.88 -18.30
C SER A 65 7.39 3.91 -18.44
N LYS A 66 7.59 2.59 -18.25
CA LYS A 66 6.56 1.55 -18.43
C LYS A 66 5.88 1.14 -17.14
N ILE A 67 6.56 1.30 -16.00
CA ILE A 67 6.06 0.90 -14.68
C ILE A 67 6.29 2.03 -13.72
N LYS A 68 5.19 2.69 -13.32
CA LYS A 68 5.15 3.76 -12.32
C LYS A 68 4.20 3.36 -11.20
N VAL A 69 4.71 3.13 -10.01
CA VAL A 69 3.92 2.72 -8.85
C VAL A 69 3.78 3.87 -7.87
N LEU A 70 2.57 4.29 -7.57
CA LEU A 70 2.28 5.23 -6.48
C LEU A 70 1.93 4.44 -5.22
N LEU A 71 2.68 4.64 -4.14
CA LEU A 71 2.46 4.00 -2.85
C LEU A 71 1.52 4.87 -2.01
N LEU A 72 0.32 4.36 -1.70
CA LEU A 72 -0.66 5.02 -0.84
C LEU A 72 -0.58 4.45 0.57
N HIS A 73 -0.05 5.25 1.50
CA HIS A 73 0.03 4.86 2.90
C HIS A 73 -1.33 4.78 3.57
N GLY A 74 -1.38 4.07 4.70
CA GLY A 74 -2.54 3.87 5.55
C GLY A 74 -2.84 5.03 6.51
N GLY A 75 -3.54 4.72 7.54
CA GLY A 75 -4.02 5.62 8.56
C GLY A 75 -5.54 5.79 8.50
N PRO A 76 -6.14 6.88 7.98
CA PRO A 76 -5.55 8.04 7.27
C PRO A 76 -4.50 8.81 8.06
N ALA A 77 -3.75 9.64 7.34
CA ALA A 77 -2.76 10.54 7.93
C ALA A 77 -1.62 9.87 8.73
N MET A 78 -1.27 8.61 8.37
CA MET A 78 0.06 8.03 8.61
C MET A 78 1.08 8.73 7.71
N THR A 79 2.22 8.11 7.48
CA THR A 79 3.28 8.65 6.63
C THR A 79 3.81 7.57 5.69
N HIS A 80 4.57 7.98 4.65
CA HIS A 80 5.27 7.05 3.75
C HIS A 80 6.28 6.16 4.48
N GLU A 81 6.81 6.58 5.64
CA GLU A 81 8.01 6.00 6.28
C GLU A 81 7.92 4.48 6.49
N TYR A 82 6.76 3.92 6.83
CA TYR A 82 6.63 2.47 6.97
C TYR A 82 6.60 1.72 5.62
N MET A 83 6.50 2.44 4.50
CA MET A 83 6.57 1.87 3.14
C MET A 83 8.00 1.94 2.55
N GLU A 84 8.98 2.50 3.24
CA GLU A 84 10.39 2.55 2.80
C GLU A 84 10.97 1.14 2.51
N CYS A 85 10.38 0.07 3.02
CA CYS A 85 10.79 -1.29 2.67
C CYS A 85 10.72 -1.60 1.18
N PHE A 86 9.89 -0.90 0.41
CA PHE A 86 9.80 -1.07 -1.05
C PHE A 86 11.06 -0.58 -1.77
N GLU A 87 11.81 0.38 -1.19
CA GLU A 87 13.02 0.94 -1.80
C GLU A 87 14.02 -0.15 -2.21
N THR A 88 14.24 -1.13 -1.34
CA THR A 88 15.20 -2.22 -1.59
C THR A 88 14.78 -3.13 -2.73
N PHE A 89 13.48 -3.40 -2.89
CA PHE A 89 12.97 -4.38 -3.84
C PHE A 89 12.63 -3.75 -5.19
N PHE A 90 11.89 -2.65 -5.20
CA PHE A 90 11.44 -2.04 -6.45
C PHE A 90 12.58 -1.44 -7.28
N GLN A 91 13.64 -0.94 -6.63
CA GLN A 91 14.83 -0.49 -7.35
C GLN A 91 15.56 -1.64 -8.06
N ARG A 92 15.61 -2.85 -7.46
CA ARG A 92 16.21 -4.03 -8.10
C ARG A 92 15.46 -4.48 -9.34
N GLU A 93 14.14 -4.30 -9.34
CA GLU A 93 13.28 -4.57 -10.49
C GLU A 93 13.27 -3.42 -11.51
N SER A 94 14.01 -2.36 -11.24
CA SER A 94 14.02 -1.14 -12.06
C SER A 94 12.64 -0.50 -12.21
N PHE A 95 11.77 -0.62 -11.22
CA PHE A 95 10.49 0.09 -11.22
C PHE A 95 10.72 1.58 -10.92
N GLU A 96 9.95 2.47 -11.56
CA GLU A 96 9.77 3.82 -11.06
C GLU A 96 8.64 3.80 -10.03
N PHE A 97 8.89 4.30 -8.84
CA PHE A 97 7.87 4.36 -7.81
C PHE A 97 7.97 5.64 -6.99
N TYR A 98 6.89 5.97 -6.35
CA TYR A 98 6.73 7.20 -5.59
C TYR A 98 6.26 6.88 -4.18
N GLU A 99 7.05 7.29 -3.20
CA GLU A 99 6.58 7.52 -1.85
C GLU A 99 5.83 8.85 -1.82
N TYR A 100 4.78 8.92 -1.02
CA TYR A 100 3.86 10.04 -1.04
C TYR A 100 3.23 10.20 0.33
N ASP A 101 3.34 11.40 0.90
CA ASP A 101 2.56 11.81 2.06
C ASP A 101 1.29 12.51 1.59
N GLN A 102 0.13 11.95 1.93
CA GLN A 102 -1.16 12.55 1.59
C GLN A 102 -1.35 13.87 2.33
N LEU A 103 -2.22 14.76 1.84
CA LEU A 103 -2.52 16.02 2.53
C LEU A 103 -2.93 15.76 3.98
N GLY A 104 -2.33 16.49 4.92
CA GLY A 104 -2.50 16.28 6.34
C GLY A 104 -1.48 15.33 6.97
N SER A 105 -0.62 14.69 6.18
CA SER A 105 0.44 13.79 6.63
C SER A 105 1.79 14.51 6.62
N TYR A 106 2.57 14.28 7.61
CA TYR A 106 3.96 14.63 7.92
C TYR A 106 4.60 15.76 7.09
N TYR A 107 5.18 15.43 5.92
CA TYR A 107 5.89 16.41 5.06
C TYR A 107 4.97 17.21 4.14
N SER A 108 3.70 16.80 4.03
CA SER A 108 2.69 17.54 3.28
C SER A 108 2.09 18.68 4.10
N ASP A 109 1.45 19.64 3.44
CA ASP A 109 0.72 20.70 4.13
C ASP A 109 -0.37 20.10 5.04
N GLN A 110 -0.59 20.74 6.19
CA GLN A 110 -1.51 20.25 7.23
C GLN A 110 -2.60 21.29 7.53
N PRO A 111 -3.54 21.51 6.60
CA PRO A 111 -4.66 22.43 6.81
C PRO A 111 -5.56 21.94 7.95
N LYS A 112 -6.22 22.89 8.63
CA LYS A 112 -7.08 22.59 9.79
C LYS A 112 -8.55 22.44 9.43
N ASP A 113 -8.93 22.64 8.14
CA ASP A 113 -10.32 22.53 7.71
C ASP A 113 -10.76 21.06 7.61
N SER A 114 -11.61 20.65 8.54
CA SER A 114 -12.08 19.27 8.62
C SER A 114 -12.96 18.83 7.44
N SER A 115 -13.45 19.76 6.61
CA SER A 115 -14.22 19.45 5.40
C SER A 115 -13.36 18.76 4.33
N LEU A 116 -12.04 18.88 4.43
CA LEU A 116 -11.07 18.24 3.54
C LEU A 116 -10.95 16.72 3.75
N TRP A 117 -11.33 16.21 4.91
CA TRP A 117 -11.11 14.81 5.26
C TRP A 117 -12.27 13.92 4.81
N THR A 118 -12.36 13.71 3.48
CA THR A 118 -13.36 12.85 2.82
C THR A 118 -12.70 11.98 1.74
N ASN A 119 -13.23 10.77 1.51
CA ASN A 119 -12.74 9.86 0.48
C ASN A 119 -12.69 10.54 -0.90
N ALA A 120 -13.76 11.24 -1.26
CA ALA A 120 -13.88 11.91 -2.56
C ALA A 120 -12.77 12.95 -2.78
N ARG A 121 -12.41 13.73 -1.75
CA ARG A 121 -11.36 14.73 -1.84
C ARG A 121 -9.99 14.05 -2.00
N PHE A 122 -9.71 12.97 -1.24
CA PHE A 122 -8.46 12.21 -1.38
C PHE A 122 -8.34 11.53 -2.75
N VAL A 123 -9.44 11.05 -3.32
CA VAL A 123 -9.44 10.51 -4.70
C VAL A 123 -9.04 11.58 -5.73
N GLU A 124 -9.55 12.81 -5.59
CA GLU A 124 -9.14 13.93 -6.46
C GLU A 124 -7.65 14.31 -6.28
N GLU A 125 -7.15 14.22 -5.07
CA GLU A 125 -5.73 14.44 -4.77
C GLU A 125 -4.86 13.40 -5.50
N VAL A 126 -5.18 12.10 -5.41
CA VAL A 126 -4.46 11.05 -6.12
C VAL A 126 -4.47 11.29 -7.64
N GLU A 127 -5.59 11.75 -8.22
CA GLU A 127 -5.67 12.06 -9.65
C GLU A 127 -4.79 13.26 -10.03
N GLN A 128 -4.67 14.26 -9.16
CA GLN A 128 -3.77 15.40 -9.38
C GLN A 128 -2.30 14.98 -9.27
N VAL A 129 -1.96 14.13 -8.27
CA VAL A 129 -0.62 13.55 -8.13
C VAL A 129 -0.28 12.71 -9.36
N ARG A 130 -1.17 11.81 -9.82
CA ARG A 130 -0.98 11.02 -11.03
C ARG A 130 -0.61 11.89 -12.25
N LYS A 131 -1.36 12.97 -12.46
CA LYS A 131 -1.09 13.92 -13.58
C LYS A 131 0.28 14.58 -13.44
N ALA A 132 0.63 15.00 -12.21
CA ALA A 132 1.89 15.68 -11.94
C ALA A 132 3.12 14.79 -12.15
N ILE A 133 2.99 13.46 -11.88
CA ILE A 133 4.06 12.48 -12.12
C ILE A 133 4.06 11.93 -13.57
N GLY A 134 3.16 12.40 -14.44
CA GLY A 134 3.08 11.98 -15.83
C GLY A 134 2.77 10.49 -16.00
N ALA A 135 1.86 9.95 -15.17
CA ALA A 135 1.43 8.57 -15.23
C ALA A 135 0.08 8.42 -15.95
N ASP A 136 -0.12 7.33 -16.68
CA ASP A 136 -1.34 7.04 -17.44
C ASP A 136 -1.62 5.53 -17.52
N ALA A 137 -2.69 5.15 -18.23
CA ALA A 137 -3.12 3.75 -18.36
C ALA A 137 -2.06 2.79 -18.92
N SER A 138 -1.00 3.29 -19.55
CA SER A 138 0.07 2.46 -20.11
C SER A 138 1.13 2.07 -19.07
N ASN A 139 1.19 2.80 -17.93
CA ASN A 139 2.29 2.66 -16.98
C ASN A 139 1.89 2.81 -15.50
N PHE A 140 0.67 3.23 -15.17
CA PHE A 140 0.30 3.62 -13.81
C PHE A 140 -0.23 2.48 -12.97
N TYR A 141 0.45 2.20 -11.87
CA TYR A 141 0.03 1.28 -10.82
C TYR A 141 -0.20 2.02 -9.52
N ILE A 142 -1.22 1.61 -8.76
CA ILE A 142 -1.42 2.03 -7.38
C ILE A 142 -1.24 0.82 -6.48
N LEU A 143 -0.45 0.96 -5.42
CA LEU A 143 -0.40 0.05 -4.30
C LEU A 143 -0.86 0.79 -3.05
N GLY A 144 -2.02 0.43 -2.53
CA GLY A 144 -2.57 1.01 -1.31
C GLY A 144 -2.62 0.01 -0.17
N ASN A 145 -2.08 0.38 0.99
CA ASN A 145 -2.13 -0.42 2.21
C ASN A 145 -3.13 0.19 3.20
N SER A 146 -3.95 -0.65 3.85
CA SER A 146 -4.91 -0.22 4.87
C SER A 146 -5.86 0.88 4.33
N TRP A 147 -5.95 2.04 4.95
CA TRP A 147 -6.67 3.20 4.39
C TRP A 147 -6.25 3.49 2.94
N GLY A 148 -4.96 3.36 2.62
CA GLY A 148 -4.50 3.47 1.22
C GLY A 148 -5.18 2.47 0.29
N GLY A 149 -5.60 1.31 0.78
CA GLY A 149 -6.42 0.32 0.06
C GLY A 149 -7.86 0.81 -0.18
N ILE A 150 -8.50 1.46 0.81
CA ILE A 150 -9.79 2.15 0.62
C ILE A 150 -9.65 3.17 -0.50
N LEU A 151 -8.64 4.04 -0.40
CA LEU A 151 -8.39 5.10 -1.37
C LEU A 151 -8.12 4.54 -2.78
N ALA A 152 -7.36 3.45 -2.87
CA ALA A 152 -7.06 2.77 -4.13
C ALA A 152 -8.32 2.19 -4.79
N MET A 153 -9.20 1.55 -4.01
CA MET A 153 -10.49 1.04 -4.50
C MET A 153 -11.42 2.16 -4.97
N GLU A 154 -11.57 3.21 -4.19
CA GLU A 154 -12.37 4.40 -4.56
C GLU A 154 -11.81 5.10 -5.81
N TYR A 155 -10.48 5.21 -5.91
CA TYR A 155 -9.85 5.72 -7.12
C TYR A 155 -10.16 4.85 -8.34
N ALA A 156 -10.06 3.53 -8.21
CA ALA A 156 -10.37 2.61 -9.30
C ALA A 156 -11.84 2.74 -9.75
N LEU A 157 -12.80 2.80 -8.82
CA LEU A 157 -14.21 2.98 -9.14
C LEU A 157 -14.48 4.26 -9.95
N LYS A 158 -13.66 5.29 -9.80
CA LYS A 158 -13.82 6.57 -10.51
C LYS A 158 -12.91 6.70 -11.74
N TYR A 159 -11.66 6.25 -11.62
CA TYR A 159 -10.59 6.58 -12.57
C TYR A 159 -9.83 5.36 -13.12
N GLN A 160 -10.37 4.14 -13.02
CA GLN A 160 -9.67 2.93 -13.46
C GLN A 160 -9.16 2.96 -14.91
N LYS A 161 -9.78 3.77 -15.78
CA LYS A 161 -9.31 3.99 -17.16
C LYS A 161 -7.90 4.59 -17.24
N ASN A 162 -7.38 5.13 -16.15
CA ASN A 162 -6.04 5.70 -16.05
C ASN A 162 -5.06 4.72 -15.38
N LEU A 163 -5.53 3.54 -14.92
CA LEU A 163 -4.71 2.52 -14.26
C LEU A 163 -4.28 1.41 -15.23
N LYS A 164 -3.06 0.94 -15.07
CA LYS A 164 -2.55 -0.29 -15.67
C LYS A 164 -2.73 -1.48 -14.72
N GLY A 165 -2.57 -1.27 -13.42
CA GLY A 165 -2.79 -2.28 -12.39
C GLY A 165 -3.11 -1.67 -11.03
N LEU A 166 -3.82 -2.45 -10.20
CA LEU A 166 -4.28 -2.07 -8.86
C LEU A 166 -3.83 -3.11 -7.85
N LEU A 167 -3.21 -2.66 -6.74
CA LEU A 167 -2.80 -3.54 -5.65
C LEU A 167 -3.42 -3.02 -4.35
N ILE A 168 -4.19 -3.87 -3.69
CA ILE A 168 -4.91 -3.59 -2.43
C ILE A 168 -4.29 -4.47 -1.36
N SER A 169 -3.54 -3.86 -0.46
CA SER A 169 -2.81 -4.53 0.59
C SER A 169 -3.52 -4.39 1.93
N ASN A 170 -3.91 -5.51 2.51
CA ASN A 170 -4.39 -5.58 3.89
C ASN A 170 -5.58 -4.63 4.14
N MET A 171 -6.59 -4.69 3.24
CA MET A 171 -7.84 -3.92 3.39
C MET A 171 -9.03 -4.63 2.77
N MET A 172 -10.11 -4.73 3.53
CA MET A 172 -11.42 -5.22 3.11
C MET A 172 -12.21 -4.10 2.42
N ALA A 173 -13.18 -4.48 1.58
CA ALA A 173 -14.06 -3.53 0.90
C ALA A 173 -15.26 -3.08 1.76
N SER A 174 -15.23 -3.31 3.06
CA SER A 174 -16.32 -2.97 3.99
C SER A 174 -15.78 -2.68 5.39
N ALA A 175 -15.98 -1.47 5.88
CA ALA A 175 -15.68 -1.09 7.25
C ALA A 175 -16.61 -1.79 8.29
N PRO A 176 -17.92 -1.99 8.02
CA PRO A 176 -18.76 -2.80 8.90
C PRO A 176 -18.25 -4.24 9.08
N ASP A 177 -17.81 -4.90 8.01
CA ASP A 177 -17.27 -6.27 8.11
C ASP A 177 -15.93 -6.29 8.86
N TYR A 178 -15.08 -5.28 8.65
CA TYR A 178 -13.87 -5.11 9.43
C TYR A 178 -14.17 -4.97 10.93
N GLY A 179 -15.09 -4.07 11.31
CA GLY A 179 -15.49 -3.90 12.71
C GLY A 179 -16.05 -5.19 13.32
N LYS A 180 -16.88 -5.92 12.57
CA LYS A 180 -17.40 -7.21 12.99
C LYS A 180 -16.29 -8.25 13.21
N TYR A 181 -15.32 -8.34 12.30
CA TYR A 181 -14.19 -9.25 12.46
C TYR A 181 -13.33 -8.90 13.67
N ALA A 182 -13.08 -7.60 13.91
CA ALA A 182 -12.36 -7.13 15.07
C ALA A 182 -13.07 -7.54 16.38
N ASP A 183 -14.39 -7.34 16.49
CA ASP A 183 -15.14 -7.63 17.71
C ASP A 183 -15.40 -9.14 17.91
N GLU A 184 -15.82 -9.87 16.87
CA GLU A 184 -16.27 -11.25 16.99
C GLU A 184 -15.15 -12.28 16.91
N VAL A 185 -14.03 -11.94 16.27
CA VAL A 185 -12.91 -12.86 16.06
C VAL A 185 -11.68 -12.39 16.84
N LEU A 186 -11.14 -11.23 16.52
CA LEU A 186 -9.86 -10.78 17.10
C LEU A 186 -10.00 -10.41 18.58
N GLY A 187 -11.08 -9.74 18.97
CA GLY A 187 -11.35 -9.41 20.36
C GLY A 187 -11.41 -10.63 21.28
N LYS A 188 -11.95 -11.75 20.76
CA LYS A 188 -12.02 -13.01 21.54
C LYS A 188 -10.66 -13.71 21.72
N GLN A 189 -9.63 -13.27 21.01
CA GLN A 189 -8.27 -13.78 21.20
C GLN A 189 -7.55 -13.06 22.35
N MET A 190 -8.02 -11.88 22.73
CA MET A 190 -7.49 -11.16 23.89
C MET A 190 -8.01 -11.77 25.20
N LYS A 191 -7.28 -11.52 26.29
CA LYS A 191 -7.77 -11.86 27.63
C LYS A 191 -9.03 -11.06 27.92
N PRO A 192 -10.10 -11.67 28.48
CA PRO A 192 -11.39 -11.00 28.71
C PRO A 192 -11.27 -9.70 29.51
N GLU A 193 -10.41 -9.69 30.54
CA GLU A 193 -10.17 -8.51 31.39
C GLU A 193 -9.50 -7.36 30.61
N VAL A 194 -8.58 -7.66 29.68
CA VAL A 194 -7.93 -6.67 28.83
C VAL A 194 -8.93 -6.07 27.85
N LEU A 195 -9.71 -6.92 27.18
CA LEU A 195 -10.74 -6.47 26.26
C LEU A 195 -11.80 -5.59 26.97
N ALA A 196 -12.22 -5.99 28.19
CA ALA A 196 -13.19 -5.22 28.96
C ALA A 196 -12.67 -3.82 29.32
N GLU A 197 -11.38 -3.71 29.73
CA GLU A 197 -10.76 -2.42 30.05
C GLU A 197 -10.62 -1.53 28.77
N ILE A 198 -10.23 -2.11 27.63
CA ILE A 198 -10.19 -1.40 26.34
C ILE A 198 -11.58 -0.85 25.99
N LYS A 199 -12.63 -1.69 26.05
CA LYS A 199 -14.00 -1.30 25.73
C LYS A 199 -14.56 -0.25 26.71
N ASP A 200 -14.17 -0.27 27.96
CA ASP A 200 -14.55 0.76 28.94
C ASP A 200 -13.93 2.13 28.59
N LEU A 201 -12.65 2.16 28.22
CA LEU A 201 -11.97 3.37 27.76
C LEU A 201 -12.60 3.92 26.45
N GLU A 202 -12.94 3.04 25.51
CA GLU A 202 -13.64 3.41 24.27
C GLU A 202 -15.04 3.99 24.55
N ALA A 203 -15.81 3.37 25.42
CA ALA A 203 -17.15 3.84 25.81
C ALA A 203 -17.11 5.23 26.48
N LYS A 204 -16.06 5.49 27.25
CA LYS A 204 -15.79 6.80 27.88
C LYS A 204 -15.18 7.82 26.91
N LYS A 205 -14.79 7.40 25.72
CA LYS A 205 -14.02 8.21 24.75
C LYS A 205 -12.71 8.76 25.34
N ASP A 206 -12.12 8.02 26.27
CA ASP A 206 -10.88 8.39 26.97
C ASP A 206 -9.63 7.94 26.16
N PHE A 207 -9.59 8.31 24.90
CA PHE A 207 -8.56 7.88 23.94
C PHE A 207 -7.18 8.51 24.20
N GLY A 208 -7.14 9.63 24.92
CA GLY A 208 -5.89 10.26 25.36
C GLY A 208 -5.26 9.59 26.58
N ASN A 209 -5.92 8.62 27.19
CA ASN A 209 -5.40 7.89 28.33
C ASN A 209 -4.24 6.97 27.90
N PRO A 210 -3.02 7.13 28.45
CA PRO A 210 -1.89 6.27 28.08
C PRO A 210 -2.20 4.77 28.23
N ARG A 211 -3.06 4.43 29.19
CA ARG A 211 -3.48 3.04 29.45
C ARG A 211 -4.10 2.38 28.24
N TYR A 212 -4.76 3.12 27.38
CA TYR A 212 -5.40 2.59 26.16
C TYR A 212 -4.36 1.95 25.23
N MET A 213 -3.26 2.64 24.93
CA MET A 213 -2.20 2.10 24.09
C MET A 213 -1.31 1.09 24.85
N GLU A 214 -1.13 1.22 26.16
CA GLU A 214 -0.45 0.22 27.00
C GLU A 214 -1.15 -1.13 26.96
N LEU A 215 -2.48 -1.16 26.78
CA LEU A 215 -3.25 -2.39 26.60
C LEU A 215 -3.19 -2.90 25.17
N LEU A 216 -3.40 -2.02 24.19
CA LEU A 216 -3.50 -2.41 22.77
C LEU A 216 -2.17 -2.88 22.19
N VAL A 217 -1.06 -2.20 22.47
CA VAL A 217 0.21 -2.54 21.81
C VAL A 217 0.64 -3.96 22.13
N PRO A 218 0.76 -4.41 23.40
CA PRO A 218 1.23 -5.75 23.69
C PRO A 218 0.18 -6.86 23.46
N ASN A 219 -1.12 -6.55 23.47
CA ASN A 219 -2.18 -7.56 23.38
C ASN A 219 -2.87 -7.63 22.03
N PHE A 220 -2.59 -6.66 21.13
CA PHE A 220 -3.21 -6.60 19.82
C PHE A 220 -2.22 -6.22 18.71
N TYR A 221 -1.47 -5.10 18.85
CA TYR A 221 -0.61 -4.60 17.77
C TYR A 221 0.55 -5.53 17.45
N HIS A 222 1.19 -6.14 18.46
CA HIS A 222 2.27 -7.11 18.24
C HIS A 222 1.80 -8.42 17.59
N GLU A 223 0.52 -8.73 17.61
CA GLU A 223 -0.01 -9.90 16.91
C GLU A 223 -0.59 -9.55 15.53
N HIS A 224 -1.28 -8.40 15.41
CA HIS A 224 -2.12 -8.11 14.28
C HIS A 224 -1.62 -6.96 13.39
N ILE A 225 -0.75 -6.07 13.90
CA ILE A 225 -0.19 -4.96 13.10
C ILE A 225 1.19 -5.32 12.55
N CYS A 226 2.12 -5.73 13.41
CA CYS A 226 3.43 -6.22 12.98
C CYS A 226 4.01 -7.18 14.02
N ARG A 227 4.30 -8.40 13.58
CA ARG A 227 4.74 -9.53 14.41
C ARG A 227 6.24 -9.60 14.64
N LEU A 228 7.00 -8.65 14.09
CA LEU A 228 8.42 -8.55 14.36
C LEU A 228 8.67 -8.16 15.81
N ASN A 229 9.61 -8.84 16.49
CA ASN A 229 9.94 -8.55 17.88
C ASN A 229 10.42 -7.09 18.08
N ASN A 230 11.23 -6.61 17.14
CA ASN A 230 11.64 -5.21 17.08
C ASN A 230 11.02 -4.60 15.82
N TRP A 231 10.15 -3.64 15.99
CA TRP A 231 9.55 -2.95 14.87
C TRP A 231 10.60 -2.17 14.08
N PRO A 232 10.52 -2.21 12.74
CA PRO A 232 11.45 -1.47 11.87
C PRO A 232 11.43 0.03 12.16
N ASP A 233 12.56 0.70 11.92
CA ASP A 233 12.68 2.13 12.17
C ASP A 233 11.65 2.96 11.41
N GLY A 234 11.43 2.68 10.12
CA GLY A 234 10.40 3.36 9.33
C GLY A 234 9.00 3.23 9.91
N MET A 235 8.66 2.06 10.48
CA MET A 235 7.39 1.87 11.16
C MET A 235 7.31 2.70 12.45
N ASN A 236 8.35 2.69 13.29
CA ASN A 236 8.40 3.48 14.52
C ASN A 236 8.29 4.98 14.23
N ARG A 237 8.96 5.47 13.18
CA ARG A 237 8.87 6.86 12.73
C ARG A 237 7.46 7.20 12.23
N ALA A 238 6.84 6.34 11.43
CA ALA A 238 5.48 6.56 10.94
C ALA A 238 4.47 6.69 12.07
N PHE A 239 4.53 5.83 13.11
CA PHE A 239 3.68 5.97 14.30
C PHE A 239 3.94 7.25 15.08
N LYS A 240 5.19 7.71 15.13
CA LYS A 240 5.54 8.98 15.80
C LYS A 240 5.01 10.21 15.06
N HIS A 241 4.95 10.14 13.73
CA HIS A 241 4.60 11.28 12.87
C HIS A 241 3.15 11.28 12.40
N VAL A 242 2.34 10.28 12.83
CA VAL A 242 0.91 10.25 12.51
C VAL A 242 0.20 11.51 12.96
N ASN A 243 -0.65 12.08 12.08
CA ASN A 243 -1.56 13.16 12.47
C ASN A 243 -2.76 12.55 13.19
N SER A 244 -2.68 12.46 14.51
CA SER A 244 -3.66 11.81 15.36
C SER A 244 -5.06 12.45 15.31
N GLU A 245 -5.14 13.76 15.01
CA GLU A 245 -6.42 14.46 14.86
C GLU A 245 -7.20 13.92 13.65
N ILE A 246 -6.55 13.86 12.48
CA ILE A 246 -7.16 13.35 11.24
C ILE A 246 -7.41 11.84 11.37
N TYR A 247 -6.43 11.10 11.88
CA TYR A 247 -6.54 9.66 12.10
C TYR A 247 -7.78 9.33 12.93
N THR A 248 -7.92 9.91 14.13
CA THR A 248 -9.05 9.64 15.02
C THR A 248 -10.39 10.06 14.40
N MET A 249 -10.41 11.17 13.67
CA MET A 249 -11.62 11.65 13.01
C MET A 249 -12.12 10.70 11.92
N MET A 250 -11.22 10.13 11.13
CA MET A 250 -11.57 9.29 9.98
C MET A 250 -11.63 7.80 10.33
N GLN A 251 -10.60 7.26 10.96
CA GLN A 251 -10.48 5.85 11.34
C GLN A 251 -11.16 5.57 12.69
N GLY A 252 -10.83 6.34 13.69
CA GLY A 252 -11.13 6.07 15.10
C GLY A 252 -9.86 6.07 15.93
N PRO A 253 -9.92 5.65 17.20
CA PRO A 253 -8.81 5.81 18.14
C PRO A 253 -7.66 4.81 17.93
N SER A 254 -7.90 3.70 17.21
CA SER A 254 -6.92 2.61 17.06
C SER A 254 -7.21 1.73 15.85
N GLU A 255 -6.33 0.73 15.63
CA GLU A 255 -6.52 -0.33 14.63
C GLU A 255 -7.41 -1.48 15.14
N PHE A 256 -7.97 -1.37 16.32
CA PHE A 256 -8.96 -2.33 16.84
C PHE A 256 -10.37 -1.94 16.39
N GLY A 257 -10.64 -2.13 15.09
CA GLY A 257 -11.89 -1.75 14.44
C GLY A 257 -11.86 -0.35 13.84
N ILE A 258 -13.01 0.14 13.41
CA ILE A 258 -13.19 1.41 12.73
C ILE A 258 -14.44 2.11 13.22
N SER A 259 -14.30 3.31 13.77
CA SER A 259 -15.41 4.04 14.43
C SER A 259 -15.52 5.50 14.00
N GLY A 260 -14.59 6.00 13.19
CA GLY A 260 -14.58 7.36 12.66
C GLY A 260 -15.54 7.57 11.48
N ARG A 261 -15.25 8.57 10.64
CA ARG A 261 -16.06 8.89 9.45
C ARG A 261 -16.19 7.72 8.48
N LEU A 262 -15.20 6.81 8.48
CA LEU A 262 -15.17 5.63 7.61
C LEU A 262 -16.04 4.47 8.11
N ALA A 263 -16.59 4.51 9.31
CA ALA A 263 -17.29 3.38 9.95
C ALA A 263 -18.44 2.78 9.12
N LYS A 264 -19.03 3.55 8.20
CA LYS A 264 -20.13 3.09 7.33
C LYS A 264 -19.70 2.86 5.88
N TRP A 265 -18.39 2.97 5.59
CA TRP A 265 -17.90 2.77 4.24
C TRP A 265 -18.04 1.29 3.83
N ASP A 266 -18.74 1.04 2.74
CA ASP A 266 -18.94 -0.29 2.18
C ASP A 266 -19.13 -0.18 0.66
N ILE A 267 -18.26 -0.88 -0.08
CA ILE A 267 -18.29 -0.91 -1.54
C ILE A 267 -18.29 -2.34 -2.10
N LYS A 268 -18.59 -3.34 -1.28
CA LYS A 268 -18.56 -4.77 -1.71
C LYS A 268 -19.37 -5.01 -2.96
N ASP A 269 -20.59 -4.46 -3.03
CA ASP A 269 -21.49 -4.65 -4.17
C ASP A 269 -20.97 -3.97 -5.44
N ARG A 270 -19.95 -3.10 -5.32
CA ARG A 270 -19.35 -2.37 -6.43
C ARG A 270 -18.03 -2.95 -6.92
N LEU A 271 -17.48 -3.96 -6.25
CA LEU A 271 -16.20 -4.58 -6.66
C LEU A 271 -16.25 -5.12 -8.10
N SER A 272 -17.40 -5.59 -8.56
CA SER A 272 -17.58 -6.04 -9.95
C SER A 272 -17.47 -4.93 -11.01
N GLU A 273 -17.53 -3.66 -10.62
CA GLU A 273 -17.28 -2.52 -11.52
C GLU A 273 -15.79 -2.35 -11.83
N ILE A 274 -14.89 -2.85 -10.96
CA ILE A 274 -13.44 -2.79 -11.14
C ILE A 274 -13.03 -3.83 -12.18
N ALA A 275 -12.49 -3.38 -13.31
CA ALA A 275 -12.08 -4.23 -14.43
C ALA A 275 -10.58 -4.21 -14.70
N VAL A 276 -9.84 -3.26 -14.11
CA VAL A 276 -8.38 -3.22 -14.20
C VAL A 276 -7.78 -4.45 -13.50
N PRO A 277 -6.66 -5.03 -13.97
CA PRO A 277 -5.94 -6.07 -13.26
C PRO A 277 -5.71 -5.69 -11.81
N THR A 278 -6.16 -6.54 -10.88
CA THR A 278 -6.18 -6.22 -9.46
C THR A 278 -5.59 -7.36 -8.63
N LEU A 279 -4.65 -7.04 -7.73
CA LEU A 279 -4.15 -7.93 -6.70
C LEU A 279 -4.68 -7.50 -5.33
N MET A 280 -5.43 -8.38 -4.66
CA MET A 280 -5.76 -8.22 -3.24
C MET A 280 -4.80 -9.06 -2.40
N ILE A 281 -4.28 -8.48 -1.32
CA ILE A 281 -3.27 -9.10 -0.46
C ILE A 281 -3.83 -9.16 0.96
N GLY A 282 -3.96 -10.37 1.50
CA GLY A 282 -4.39 -10.63 2.87
C GLY A 282 -3.39 -11.48 3.62
N ALA A 283 -3.38 -11.38 4.94
CA ALA A 283 -2.44 -12.07 5.79
C ALA A 283 -3.13 -12.81 6.94
N LYS A 284 -2.50 -13.88 7.40
CA LYS A 284 -3.08 -14.78 8.42
C LYS A 284 -3.43 -14.09 9.73
N TYR A 285 -2.59 -13.16 10.16
CA TYR A 285 -2.69 -12.51 11.46
C TYR A 285 -3.16 -11.06 11.35
N ASP A 286 -3.70 -10.68 10.17
CA ASP A 286 -4.16 -9.34 9.87
C ASP A 286 -5.32 -8.89 10.77
N THR A 287 -5.50 -7.59 10.87
CA THR A 287 -6.73 -6.97 11.40
C THR A 287 -7.92 -7.16 10.45
N MET A 288 -7.67 -7.49 9.19
CA MET A 288 -8.65 -7.79 8.15
C MET A 288 -8.86 -9.30 8.01
N ASP A 289 -10.10 -9.75 7.75
CA ASP A 289 -10.36 -11.17 7.49
C ASP A 289 -9.78 -11.60 6.14
N PRO A 290 -8.71 -12.43 6.10
CA PRO A 290 -8.10 -12.85 4.85
C PRO A 290 -9.03 -13.71 3.98
N LYS A 291 -10.01 -14.42 4.57
CA LYS A 291 -11.01 -15.19 3.81
C LYS A 291 -11.96 -14.27 3.08
N ALA A 292 -12.46 -13.24 3.77
CA ALA A 292 -13.31 -12.24 3.14
C ALA A 292 -12.56 -11.51 2.01
N MET A 293 -11.28 -11.20 2.19
CA MET A 293 -10.46 -10.58 1.15
C MET A 293 -10.26 -11.52 -0.05
N GLU A 294 -10.04 -12.81 0.17
CA GLU A 294 -9.97 -13.79 -0.92
C GLU A 294 -11.30 -13.86 -1.70
N GLU A 295 -12.43 -13.88 -1.00
CA GLU A 295 -13.75 -13.87 -1.64
C GLU A 295 -13.98 -12.57 -2.43
N GLN A 296 -13.62 -11.42 -1.86
CA GLN A 296 -13.72 -10.12 -2.51
C GLN A 296 -12.84 -10.03 -3.77
N SER A 297 -11.67 -10.66 -3.77
CA SER A 297 -10.81 -10.71 -4.95
C SER A 297 -11.49 -11.40 -6.15
N LYS A 298 -12.38 -12.36 -5.90
CA LYS A 298 -13.16 -13.09 -6.92
C LYS A 298 -14.31 -12.25 -7.50
N LEU A 299 -14.72 -11.19 -6.80
CA LEU A 299 -15.75 -10.26 -7.27
C LEU A 299 -15.18 -9.24 -8.28
N VAL A 300 -13.91 -8.95 -8.21
CA VAL A 300 -13.21 -8.09 -9.17
C VAL A 300 -12.99 -8.86 -10.48
N LYS A 301 -13.30 -8.25 -11.65
CA LYS A 301 -13.28 -8.96 -12.94
C LYS A 301 -11.95 -9.63 -13.27
N ASN A 302 -10.83 -8.95 -12.99
CA ASN A 302 -9.48 -9.45 -13.22
C ASN A 302 -8.73 -9.49 -11.88
N GLY A 303 -9.36 -10.11 -10.86
CA GLY A 303 -8.86 -10.19 -9.52
C GLY A 303 -7.94 -11.40 -9.30
N ARG A 304 -6.86 -11.21 -8.55
CA ARG A 304 -6.02 -12.26 -7.97
C ARG A 304 -5.92 -12.03 -6.46
N PHE A 305 -5.63 -13.11 -5.72
CA PHE A 305 -5.38 -13.05 -4.29
C PHE A 305 -3.98 -13.53 -3.95
N LEU A 306 -3.29 -12.79 -3.10
CA LEU A 306 -2.01 -13.16 -2.49
C LEU A 306 -2.22 -13.36 -1.00
N TYR A 307 -1.94 -14.57 -0.51
CA TYR A 307 -2.01 -14.90 0.90
C TYR A 307 -0.63 -14.89 1.55
N CYS A 308 -0.47 -14.14 2.63
CA CYS A 308 0.74 -14.06 3.45
C CYS A 308 0.56 -14.92 4.72
N PRO A 309 1.04 -16.18 4.75
CA PRO A 309 0.73 -17.13 5.83
C PRO A 309 1.40 -16.80 7.17
N ASN A 310 2.43 -15.98 7.18
CA ASN A 310 3.14 -15.55 8.39
C ASN A 310 2.95 -14.06 8.69
N GLY A 311 2.29 -13.33 7.79
CA GLY A 311 2.11 -11.88 7.86
C GLY A 311 0.94 -11.44 8.72
N SER A 312 0.99 -10.19 9.12
CA SER A 312 -0.09 -9.43 9.76
C SER A 312 -0.49 -8.22 8.91
N HIS A 313 -1.03 -7.16 9.49
CA HIS A 313 -1.46 -5.96 8.77
C HIS A 313 -0.35 -5.29 7.97
N LEU A 314 0.89 -5.35 8.44
CA LEU A 314 2.07 -4.90 7.73
C LEU A 314 2.89 -6.08 7.17
N SER A 315 2.21 -6.93 6.39
CA SER A 315 2.81 -8.14 5.80
C SER A 315 4.00 -7.86 4.87
N MET A 316 4.16 -6.63 4.39
CA MET A 316 5.36 -6.17 3.69
C MET A 316 6.61 -6.20 4.58
N TRP A 317 6.45 -6.28 5.89
CA TRP A 317 7.52 -6.38 6.88
C TRP A 317 7.67 -7.79 7.46
N ASP A 318 6.59 -8.38 7.97
CA ASP A 318 6.66 -9.62 8.74
C ASP A 318 6.44 -10.90 7.91
N ASP A 319 5.97 -10.79 6.67
CA ASP A 319 6.04 -11.86 5.66
C ASP A 319 6.62 -11.35 4.33
N GLN A 320 7.68 -10.54 4.45
CA GLN A 320 8.28 -9.75 3.37
C GLN A 320 8.59 -10.56 2.11
N LYS A 321 9.10 -11.79 2.26
CA LYS A 321 9.45 -12.64 1.12
C LYS A 321 8.23 -12.99 0.27
N VAL A 322 7.14 -13.43 0.89
CA VAL A 322 5.91 -13.80 0.18
C VAL A 322 5.28 -12.55 -0.42
N PHE A 323 5.16 -11.49 0.38
CA PHE A 323 4.57 -10.22 -0.03
C PHE A 323 5.29 -9.62 -1.25
N MET A 324 6.59 -9.36 -1.13
CA MET A 324 7.35 -8.69 -2.20
C MET A 324 7.43 -9.54 -3.47
N SER A 325 7.65 -10.87 -3.34
CA SER A 325 7.66 -11.75 -4.51
C SER A 325 6.32 -11.76 -5.24
N GLY A 326 5.20 -11.76 -4.50
CA GLY A 326 3.86 -11.76 -5.10
C GLY A 326 3.52 -10.44 -5.77
N VAL A 327 3.85 -9.31 -5.13
CA VAL A 327 3.66 -7.96 -5.67
C VAL A 327 4.46 -7.76 -6.96
N ILE A 328 5.76 -8.07 -6.93
CA ILE A 328 6.66 -7.95 -8.08
C ILE A 328 6.18 -8.83 -9.23
N LYS A 329 5.86 -10.10 -8.93
CA LYS A 329 5.33 -11.01 -9.95
C LYS A 329 4.06 -10.47 -10.59
N PHE A 330 3.12 -9.95 -9.80
CA PHE A 330 1.88 -9.39 -10.33
C PHE A 330 2.14 -8.20 -11.27
N ILE A 331 3.02 -7.28 -10.89
CA ILE A 331 3.35 -6.11 -11.73
C ILE A 331 3.97 -6.57 -13.07
N HIS A 332 4.88 -7.55 -13.04
CA HIS A 332 5.45 -8.12 -14.28
C HIS A 332 4.40 -8.85 -15.12
N ASP A 333 3.55 -9.68 -14.52
CA ASP A 333 2.48 -10.40 -15.23
C ASP A 333 1.54 -9.40 -15.97
N VAL A 334 1.22 -8.28 -15.33
CA VAL A 334 0.41 -7.23 -15.96
C VAL A 334 1.17 -6.51 -17.07
N ASP A 335 2.46 -6.18 -16.86
CA ASP A 335 3.29 -5.50 -17.87
C ASP A 335 3.49 -6.37 -19.11
N ASP A 336 3.61 -7.68 -18.93
CA ASP A 336 3.79 -8.68 -19.98
C ASP A 336 2.47 -9.13 -20.63
N GLY A 337 1.32 -8.62 -20.18
CA GLY A 337 -0.01 -8.97 -20.71
C GLY A 337 -0.47 -10.39 -20.36
N GLN A 338 -0.06 -10.92 -19.21
CA GLN A 338 -0.37 -12.26 -18.73
C GLN A 338 -1.55 -12.30 -17.74
N MET A 339 -2.37 -11.25 -17.70
CA MET A 339 -3.56 -11.13 -16.86
C MET A 339 -4.83 -11.36 -17.64
#